data_22071ee027d64054154ed63d94feae90
#
_entry.id   22071ee027d64054154ed63d94feae90
#
_cell.length_a   1.000
_cell.length_b   1.000
_cell.length_c   1.000
_cell.angle_alpha   90.00
_cell.angle_beta   90.00
_cell.angle_gamma   90.00
#
_symmetry.space_group_name_H-M   'P 1'
#
loop_
_entity.id
_entity.type
_entity.pdbx_description
1 polymer ?
#
loop_
_entity_poly.entity_id
_entity_poly.type
_entity_poly.pdbx_seq_one_letter_code
_entity_poly.pdbx_strand_id
1 'polypeptide(L)'
;MSFDIQTLSLSEICTDISYGYTASANSEIVGPKFLRITDIQGGVVDWDTVPYCEIPESKLNKNLLSQGDIVVARTGNSTGENYMFSGDEPSVFTSYLIRFKVDSNIANPHYVWLQMRTRRWWDFVSGAKSGSVQAGANATVLGKFEVNLPPKYVQDYVVEVISCLSSKISLNTSTNQTLEQMAQAIFKSWFVDFDPVKAKMNGEQPEGMDAATASLFPEKLVESELGLIPDGWEVGTLSSIVDVIMGQSPKGTTYNDQGDGTPLVNGPVEFGVYHPVAQKWTTAPTKFSKDKDLIVCVRGSTTGRYVVSDGEYCLGRGVCSIRSDDSPAYANYLFKSQLNSLLILTTGSTFPSWSGPTLKNFKVVVPPKSNIEKFESVVGNLCSLMAQNTSENESLSLLRDSLLPKLLSGEIELEVK
;
A
#
# COMPACT_ATOMS: atom_id res chain seq x y z
N MET A 1 25.65 22.10 19.36
CA MET A 1 26.66 21.40 20.21
C MET A 1 27.12 20.16 19.46
N SER A 2 28.43 19.98 19.24
CA SER A 2 28.94 18.70 18.73
C SER A 2 28.87 17.69 19.86
N PHE A 3 28.15 16.61 19.65
CA PHE A 3 28.08 15.50 20.61
C PHE A 3 29.29 14.60 20.45
N ASP A 4 29.76 14.03 21.56
CA ASP A 4 30.74 12.94 21.53
C ASP A 4 30.05 11.69 20.96
N ILE A 5 30.52 11.21 19.82
CA ILE A 5 29.95 10.02 19.15
C ILE A 5 30.90 8.86 19.41
N GLN A 6 30.42 7.87 20.13
CA GLN A 6 31.11 6.60 20.30
C GLN A 6 30.77 5.67 19.13
N THR A 7 31.77 5.02 18.56
CA THR A 7 31.55 3.98 17.52
C THR A 7 31.83 2.62 18.13
N LEU A 8 30.82 1.73 18.13
CA LEU A 8 30.92 0.35 18.61
C LEU A 8 30.38 -0.60 17.54
N SER A 9 30.91 -1.82 17.50
CA SER A 9 30.33 -2.86 16.65
C SER A 9 28.98 -3.31 17.17
N LEU A 10 28.11 -3.77 16.26
CA LEU A 10 26.79 -4.31 16.62
C LEU A 10 26.91 -5.46 17.66
N SER A 11 28.00 -6.27 17.58
CA SER A 11 28.26 -7.32 18.55
C SER A 11 28.64 -6.83 19.96
N GLU A 12 29.25 -5.65 20.08
CA GLU A 12 29.61 -5.06 21.37
C GLU A 12 28.43 -4.48 22.13
N ILE A 13 27.39 -4.10 21.43
CA ILE A 13 26.19 -3.50 22.01
C ILE A 13 25.03 -4.50 22.19
N CYS A 14 25.22 -5.79 21.86
CA CYS A 14 24.17 -6.80 21.99
C CYS A 14 24.39 -7.70 23.19
N THR A 15 23.34 -7.99 23.94
CA THR A 15 23.32 -9.01 25.03
C THR A 15 23.19 -10.43 24.49
N ASP A 16 22.60 -10.61 23.30
CA ASP A 16 22.44 -11.90 22.63
C ASP A 16 22.50 -11.73 21.12
N ILE A 17 23.18 -12.67 20.46
CA ILE A 17 23.17 -12.83 19.02
C ILE A 17 22.96 -14.30 18.72
N SER A 18 21.79 -14.62 18.14
CA SER A 18 21.39 -16.01 17.98
C SER A 18 20.70 -16.28 16.64
N TYR A 19 20.79 -17.51 16.18
CA TYR A 19 20.06 -18.02 15.04
C TYR A 19 18.69 -18.53 15.49
N GLY A 20 17.69 -18.38 14.63
CA GLY A 20 16.36 -18.87 14.92
C GLY A 20 16.20 -20.38 14.82
N TYR A 21 14.98 -20.83 14.96
CA TYR A 21 14.59 -22.23 15.01
C TYR A 21 14.39 -22.82 13.62
N THR A 22 14.67 -24.10 13.44
CA THR A 22 14.40 -24.85 12.21
C THR A 22 13.15 -25.69 12.40
N ALA A 23 12.08 -25.32 11.68
CA ALA A 23 10.81 -26.03 11.64
C ALA A 23 10.15 -25.86 10.26
N SER A 24 9.11 -26.60 10.00
CA SER A 24 8.20 -26.37 8.88
C SER A 24 7.16 -25.33 9.26
N ALA A 25 6.85 -24.43 8.32
CA ALA A 25 5.77 -23.47 8.48
C ALA A 25 4.42 -24.17 8.30
N ASN A 26 3.42 -23.77 9.11
CA ASN A 26 2.05 -24.28 9.05
C ASN A 26 1.09 -23.09 8.96
N SER A 27 0.04 -23.21 8.13
CA SER A 27 -1.03 -22.22 8.05
C SER A 27 -2.01 -22.30 9.22
N GLU A 28 -2.07 -23.46 9.90
CA GLU A 28 -2.92 -23.65 11.08
C GLU A 28 -2.19 -23.25 12.35
N ILE A 29 -2.94 -22.84 13.38
CA ILE A 29 -2.42 -22.45 14.68
C ILE A 29 -1.95 -23.70 15.45
N VAL A 30 -0.68 -24.08 15.24
CA VAL A 30 -0.03 -25.24 15.91
C VAL A 30 0.97 -24.82 16.98
N GLY A 31 1.18 -23.52 17.17
CA GLY A 31 2.14 -22.93 18.10
C GLY A 31 2.30 -21.43 17.86
N PRO A 32 3.47 -20.84 18.18
CA PRO A 32 3.72 -19.42 17.98
C PRO A 32 3.82 -19.06 16.49
N LYS A 33 3.65 -17.78 16.17
CA LYS A 33 3.99 -17.22 14.84
C LYS A 33 5.45 -17.53 14.49
N PHE A 34 5.69 -17.82 13.21
CA PHE A 34 7.01 -18.25 12.73
C PHE A 34 7.53 -17.32 11.64
N LEU A 35 8.24 -16.27 12.06
CA LEU A 35 8.75 -15.21 11.20
C LEU A 35 9.85 -15.72 10.26
N ARG A 36 9.66 -15.51 8.95
CA ARG A 36 10.54 -15.99 7.88
C ARG A 36 11.24 -14.83 7.17
N ILE A 37 12.28 -15.15 6.40
CA ILE A 37 13.00 -14.15 5.58
C ILE A 37 12.10 -13.49 4.52
N THR A 38 11.05 -14.19 4.08
CA THR A 38 10.07 -13.67 3.10
C THR A 38 9.12 -12.67 3.72
N ASP A 39 8.92 -12.73 5.03
CA ASP A 39 7.94 -11.92 5.73
C ASP A 39 8.50 -10.54 6.13
N ILE A 40 9.84 -10.38 6.19
CA ILE A 40 10.50 -9.14 6.63
C ILE A 40 10.96 -8.23 5.50
N GLN A 41 10.53 -8.48 4.27
CA GLN A 41 10.96 -7.71 3.10
C GLN A 41 10.57 -6.24 3.21
N GLY A 42 11.53 -5.34 2.93
CA GLY A 42 11.31 -3.90 3.05
C GLY A 42 11.19 -3.39 4.50
N GLY A 43 11.38 -4.25 5.52
CA GLY A 43 11.35 -3.89 6.95
C GLY A 43 9.94 -3.71 7.51
N VAL A 44 8.93 -4.24 6.85
CA VAL A 44 7.54 -4.27 7.29
C VAL A 44 7.05 -5.73 7.29
N VAL A 45 6.27 -6.10 8.30
CA VAL A 45 5.69 -7.45 8.41
C VAL A 45 4.18 -7.36 8.44
N ASP A 46 3.53 -8.08 7.53
CA ASP A 46 2.10 -8.37 7.59
C ASP A 46 1.88 -9.60 8.47
N TRP A 47 1.58 -9.37 9.74
CA TRP A 47 1.43 -10.40 10.75
C TRP A 47 0.25 -11.34 10.50
N ASP A 48 -0.75 -10.94 9.73
CA ASP A 48 -1.89 -11.81 9.36
C ASP A 48 -1.45 -12.95 8.44
N THR A 49 -0.43 -12.72 7.62
CA THR A 49 0.12 -13.71 6.68
C THR A 49 1.27 -14.55 7.24
N VAL A 50 1.83 -14.17 8.39
CA VAL A 50 2.90 -14.93 9.04
C VAL A 50 2.36 -16.27 9.54
N PRO A 51 2.93 -17.42 9.11
CA PRO A 51 2.47 -18.75 9.52
C PRO A 51 2.87 -19.06 10.97
N TYR A 52 2.49 -20.25 11.41
CA TYR A 52 2.82 -20.81 12.71
C TYR A 52 3.84 -21.94 12.58
N CYS A 53 4.42 -22.38 13.70
CA CYS A 53 5.20 -23.62 13.73
C CYS A 53 5.06 -24.35 15.05
N GLU A 54 5.29 -25.66 15.02
CA GLU A 54 5.49 -26.46 16.22
C GLU A 54 6.87 -26.22 16.78
N ILE A 55 6.97 -26.01 18.08
CA ILE A 55 8.23 -25.85 18.80
C ILE A 55 8.12 -26.49 20.19
N PRO A 56 9.07 -27.35 20.61
CA PRO A 56 9.11 -27.88 21.96
C PRO A 56 9.25 -26.78 23.01
N GLU A 57 8.56 -26.89 24.13
CA GLU A 57 8.58 -25.92 25.22
C GLU A 57 10.02 -25.62 25.72
N SER A 58 10.89 -26.61 25.75
CA SER A 58 12.27 -26.46 26.09
C SER A 58 13.10 -25.56 25.16
N LYS A 59 12.61 -25.31 23.95
CA LYS A 59 13.25 -24.43 22.96
C LYS A 59 12.51 -23.12 22.77
N LEU A 60 11.26 -23.03 23.23
CA LEU A 60 10.39 -21.87 22.99
C LEU A 60 11.02 -20.59 23.53
N ASN A 61 11.31 -20.54 24.81
CA ASN A 61 11.82 -19.33 25.48
C ASN A 61 13.10 -18.76 24.84
N LYS A 62 14.00 -19.65 24.36
CA LYS A 62 15.23 -19.23 23.69
C LYS A 62 14.98 -18.56 22.34
N ASN A 63 13.92 -18.95 21.65
CA ASN A 63 13.61 -18.50 20.29
C ASN A 63 12.49 -17.46 20.25
N LEU A 64 11.83 -17.15 21.37
CA LEU A 64 10.84 -16.07 21.43
C LEU A 64 11.50 -14.71 21.13
N LEU A 65 10.84 -13.95 20.29
CA LEU A 65 11.14 -12.55 20.03
C LEU A 65 10.57 -11.68 21.14
N SER A 66 11.32 -10.68 21.52
CA SER A 66 10.91 -9.61 22.44
C SER A 66 10.87 -8.28 21.69
N GLN A 67 10.03 -7.34 22.12
CA GLN A 67 10.02 -6.01 21.55
C GLN A 67 11.43 -5.39 21.56
N GLY A 68 11.82 -4.81 20.42
CA GLY A 68 13.15 -4.26 20.20
C GLY A 68 14.21 -5.27 19.70
N ASP A 69 13.90 -6.57 19.63
CA ASP A 69 14.78 -7.54 18.98
C ASP A 69 14.88 -7.23 17.48
N ILE A 70 16.09 -7.14 16.93
CA ILE A 70 16.32 -6.91 15.52
C ILE A 70 16.65 -8.24 14.85
N VAL A 71 15.86 -8.64 13.86
CA VAL A 71 16.12 -9.85 13.06
C VAL A 71 16.65 -9.47 11.69
N VAL A 72 17.67 -10.19 11.23
CA VAL A 72 18.36 -9.93 9.96
C VAL A 72 18.42 -11.20 9.11
N ALA A 73 18.03 -11.11 7.85
CA ALA A 73 18.15 -12.18 6.90
C ALA A 73 19.63 -12.42 6.53
N ARG A 74 20.06 -13.71 6.60
CA ARG A 74 21.46 -14.08 6.41
C ARG A 74 21.79 -14.77 5.08
N THR A 75 20.79 -15.10 4.27
CA THR A 75 20.96 -15.92 3.07
C THR A 75 20.20 -15.37 1.87
N GLY A 76 20.71 -15.70 0.69
CA GLY A 76 20.06 -15.39 -0.58
C GLY A 76 20.07 -13.91 -0.94
N ASN A 77 19.17 -13.54 -1.85
CA ASN A 77 19.02 -12.15 -2.30
C ASN A 77 18.56 -11.21 -1.18
N SER A 78 17.86 -11.76 -0.18
CA SER A 78 17.36 -11.02 0.98
C SER A 78 18.42 -10.75 2.06
N THR A 79 19.68 -11.22 1.89
CA THR A 79 20.74 -11.00 2.89
C THR A 79 20.87 -9.53 3.23
N GLY A 80 20.73 -9.19 4.53
CA GLY A 80 20.77 -7.82 5.03
C GLY A 80 19.39 -7.20 5.24
N GLU A 81 18.31 -7.76 4.66
CA GLU A 81 16.96 -7.35 5.03
C GLU A 81 16.77 -7.52 6.53
N ASN A 82 16.15 -6.54 7.16
CA ASN A 82 16.05 -6.50 8.60
C ASN A 82 14.70 -5.94 9.07
N TYR A 83 14.30 -6.39 10.25
CA TYR A 83 13.06 -5.99 10.89
C TYR A 83 13.26 -5.89 12.39
N MET A 84 12.77 -4.85 13.03
CA MET A 84 12.74 -4.73 14.49
C MET A 84 11.37 -5.22 14.99
N PHE A 85 11.37 -6.23 15.83
CA PHE A 85 10.17 -6.84 16.36
C PHE A 85 9.41 -5.86 17.28
N SER A 86 8.14 -5.64 16.95
CA SER A 86 7.21 -4.80 17.71
C SER A 86 5.85 -5.48 17.93
N GLY A 87 5.76 -6.80 17.66
CA GLY A 87 4.51 -7.55 17.80
C GLY A 87 4.20 -7.89 19.27
N ASP A 88 2.93 -8.16 19.55
CA ASP A 88 2.43 -8.54 20.87
C ASP A 88 2.16 -10.06 20.97
N GLU A 89 2.02 -10.74 19.83
CA GLU A 89 1.78 -12.18 19.81
C GLU A 89 3.08 -12.98 19.99
N PRO A 90 3.06 -14.11 20.72
CA PRO A 90 4.20 -15.00 20.82
C PRO A 90 4.74 -15.40 19.45
N SER A 91 5.96 -14.98 19.15
CA SER A 91 6.58 -15.16 17.84
C SER A 91 7.99 -15.71 17.97
N VAL A 92 8.31 -16.67 17.12
CA VAL A 92 9.67 -17.20 16.95
C VAL A 92 10.12 -16.94 15.52
N PHE A 93 11.39 -17.14 15.23
CA PHE A 93 11.97 -16.81 13.93
C PHE A 93 12.77 -17.98 13.35
N THR A 94 12.87 -18.03 12.01
CA THR A 94 13.54 -19.12 11.29
C THR A 94 15.05 -19.07 11.45
N SER A 95 15.73 -20.20 11.29
CA SER A 95 17.20 -20.31 11.29
C SER A 95 17.90 -19.54 10.15
N TYR A 96 17.13 -19.04 9.19
CA TYR A 96 17.62 -18.13 8.13
C TYR A 96 17.68 -16.67 8.57
N LEU A 97 17.20 -16.36 9.79
CA LEU A 97 17.31 -15.06 10.43
C LEU A 97 18.32 -15.14 11.57
N ILE A 98 19.01 -14.03 11.80
CA ILE A 98 19.87 -13.78 12.98
C ILE A 98 19.17 -12.71 13.79
N ARG A 99 18.95 -12.99 15.08
CA ARG A 99 18.51 -12.02 16.07
C ARG A 99 19.68 -11.29 16.68
N PHE A 100 19.58 -9.97 16.76
CA PHE A 100 20.44 -9.08 17.53
C PHE A 100 19.60 -8.46 18.65
N LYS A 101 19.93 -8.79 19.89
CA LYS A 101 19.25 -8.23 21.06
C LYS A 101 20.14 -7.14 21.65
N VAL A 102 19.82 -5.90 21.31
CA VAL A 102 20.59 -4.72 21.74
C VAL A 102 20.41 -4.50 23.24
N ASP A 103 21.51 -4.22 23.94
CA ASP A 103 21.48 -3.80 25.34
C ASP A 103 20.94 -2.37 25.43
N SER A 104 19.74 -2.23 25.97
CA SER A 104 19.08 -0.94 26.12
C SER A 104 19.78 0.02 27.09
N ASN A 105 20.73 -0.46 27.91
CA ASN A 105 21.58 0.40 28.73
C ASN A 105 22.68 1.06 27.91
N ILE A 106 23.12 0.44 26.81
CA ILE A 106 24.18 0.95 25.93
C ILE A 106 23.58 1.79 24.80
N ALA A 107 22.56 1.26 24.10
CA ALA A 107 21.98 1.90 22.95
C ALA A 107 20.44 1.71 22.89
N ASN A 108 19.75 2.65 22.26
CA ASN A 108 18.33 2.48 21.94
C ASN A 108 18.19 1.49 20.78
N PRO A 109 17.49 0.35 20.94
CA PRO A 109 17.36 -0.66 19.87
C PRO A 109 16.78 -0.09 18.58
N HIS A 110 15.82 0.81 18.69
CA HIS A 110 15.20 1.46 17.52
C HIS A 110 16.20 2.36 16.81
N TYR A 111 17.02 3.12 17.54
CA TYR A 111 18.09 3.94 16.96
C TYR A 111 19.11 3.10 16.19
N VAL A 112 19.50 1.95 16.75
CA VAL A 112 20.38 0.99 16.09
C VAL A 112 19.74 0.46 14.81
N TRP A 113 18.47 0.07 14.87
CA TRP A 113 17.73 -0.40 13.71
C TRP A 113 17.61 0.67 12.62
N LEU A 114 17.38 1.95 12.97
CA LEU A 114 17.35 3.04 11.99
C LEU A 114 18.69 3.15 11.23
N GLN A 115 19.85 2.94 11.86
CA GLN A 115 21.13 2.91 11.14
C GLN A 115 21.23 1.73 10.17
N MET A 116 20.61 0.60 10.49
CA MET A 116 20.55 -0.57 9.60
C MET A 116 19.55 -0.39 8.43
N ARG A 117 18.80 0.71 8.38
CA ARG A 117 17.94 1.10 7.24
C ARG A 117 18.63 2.06 6.28
N THR A 118 19.84 2.51 6.58
CA THR A 118 20.60 3.47 5.77
C THR A 118 21.42 2.79 4.67
N ARG A 119 21.89 3.60 3.68
CA ARG A 119 22.82 3.14 2.65
C ARG A 119 24.10 2.53 3.24
N ARG A 120 24.62 3.06 4.36
CA ARG A 120 25.80 2.55 5.05
C ARG A 120 25.68 1.07 5.44
N TRP A 121 24.52 0.64 5.89
CA TRP A 121 24.24 -0.78 6.15
C TRP A 121 24.31 -1.63 4.89
N TRP A 122 23.67 -1.17 3.82
CA TRP A 122 23.64 -1.91 2.56
C TRP A 122 24.99 -1.99 1.87
N ASP A 123 25.80 -0.94 1.94
CA ASP A 123 27.19 -0.93 1.46
C ASP A 123 28.05 -1.93 2.27
N PHE A 124 27.89 -1.96 3.60
CA PHE A 124 28.54 -2.93 4.47
C PHE A 124 28.14 -4.38 4.13
N VAL A 125 26.83 -4.67 4.01
CA VAL A 125 26.32 -6.01 3.63
C VAL A 125 26.81 -6.45 2.25
N SER A 126 26.85 -5.54 1.29
CA SER A 126 27.36 -5.81 -0.06
C SER A 126 28.85 -6.16 -0.06
N GLY A 127 29.64 -5.44 0.73
CA GLY A 127 31.06 -5.76 0.96
C GLY A 127 31.28 -7.13 1.61
N ALA A 128 30.42 -7.49 2.56
CA ALA A 128 30.46 -8.78 3.25
C ALA A 128 30.09 -9.98 2.35
N LYS A 129 29.28 -9.79 1.29
CA LYS A 129 28.90 -10.82 0.33
C LYS A 129 30.01 -11.18 -0.66
N SER A 130 30.93 -10.28 -0.95
CA SER A 130 31.92 -10.41 -2.04
C SER A 130 33.00 -11.48 -1.79
N GLY A 131 33.04 -12.12 -0.63
CA GLY A 131 34.04 -13.13 -0.25
C GLY A 131 33.60 -14.60 -0.32
N SER A 132 32.37 -14.94 -0.72
CA SER A 132 31.90 -16.33 -0.72
C SER A 132 31.07 -16.69 -1.95
N VAL A 133 31.25 -17.90 -2.48
CA VAL A 133 30.51 -18.51 -3.60
C VAL A 133 29.00 -18.69 -3.28
N GLN A 134 28.62 -18.68 -2.00
CA GLN A 134 27.22 -18.60 -1.54
C GLN A 134 26.97 -17.25 -0.91
N ALA A 135 26.10 -16.45 -1.53
CA ALA A 135 25.69 -15.16 -1.05
C ALA A 135 24.98 -15.27 0.29
N GLY A 136 25.72 -15.13 1.40
CA GLY A 136 25.22 -15.18 2.76
C GLY A 136 26.20 -14.56 3.74
N ALA A 137 25.67 -13.95 4.81
CA ALA A 137 26.46 -13.40 5.89
C ALA A 137 26.08 -14.07 7.22
N ASN A 138 27.07 -14.46 8.01
CA ASN A 138 26.87 -15.06 9.33
C ASN A 138 26.82 -13.99 10.44
N ALA A 139 26.44 -14.40 11.65
CA ALA A 139 26.32 -13.51 12.81
C ALA A 139 27.63 -12.76 13.12
N THR A 140 28.79 -13.44 12.99
CA THR A 140 30.10 -12.83 13.24
C THR A 140 30.42 -11.73 12.22
N VAL A 141 30.03 -11.91 10.98
CA VAL A 141 30.25 -10.91 9.91
C VAL A 141 29.31 -9.73 10.12
N LEU A 142 28.00 -9.97 10.26
CA LEU A 142 27.03 -8.89 10.46
C LEU A 142 27.23 -8.15 11.77
N GLY A 143 27.69 -8.85 12.82
CA GLY A 143 28.02 -8.25 14.12
C GLY A 143 29.18 -7.24 14.08
N LYS A 144 29.98 -7.20 13.00
CA LYS A 144 31.05 -6.19 12.81
C LYS A 144 30.54 -4.86 12.26
N PHE A 145 29.25 -4.74 11.95
CA PHE A 145 28.71 -3.44 11.56
C PHE A 145 28.94 -2.41 12.66
N GLU A 146 29.57 -1.32 12.31
CA GLU A 146 29.86 -0.23 13.24
C GLU A 146 28.62 0.66 13.41
N VAL A 147 28.20 0.86 14.64
CA VAL A 147 27.08 1.73 15.02
C VAL A 147 27.63 3.00 15.66
N ASN A 148 27.20 4.14 15.17
CA ASN A 148 27.54 5.44 15.74
C ASN A 148 26.52 5.79 16.84
N LEU A 149 27.01 5.97 18.06
CA LEU A 149 26.20 6.17 19.24
C LEU A 149 26.47 7.56 19.85
N PRO A 150 25.64 8.56 19.57
CA PRO A 150 25.60 9.79 20.34
C PRO A 150 25.06 9.49 21.76
N PRO A 151 25.07 10.48 22.67
CA PRO A 151 24.45 10.32 24.01
C PRO A 151 23.02 9.79 23.90
N LYS A 152 22.59 8.98 24.88
CA LYS A 152 21.32 8.25 24.87
C LYS A 152 20.11 9.15 24.61
N TYR A 153 20.08 10.33 25.23
CA TYR A 153 18.97 11.29 25.02
C TYR A 153 18.86 11.77 23.56
N VAL A 154 19.99 11.84 22.83
CA VAL A 154 20.00 12.18 21.40
C VAL A 154 19.43 11.01 20.59
N GLN A 155 19.83 9.77 20.91
CA GLN A 155 19.27 8.58 20.27
C GLN A 155 17.76 8.52 20.45
N ASP A 156 17.28 8.75 21.68
CA ASP A 156 15.86 8.71 22.02
C ASP A 156 15.07 9.81 21.28
N TYR A 157 15.63 11.02 21.18
CA TYR A 157 15.03 12.11 20.42
C TYR A 157 14.93 11.80 18.91
N VAL A 158 15.99 11.26 18.31
CA VAL A 158 15.98 10.85 16.88
C VAL A 158 14.90 9.79 16.65
N VAL A 159 14.79 8.82 17.54
CA VAL A 159 13.76 7.77 17.49
C VAL A 159 12.37 8.40 17.60
N GLU A 160 12.13 9.33 18.52
CA GLU A 160 10.86 10.01 18.70
C GLU A 160 10.43 10.74 17.42
N VAL A 161 11.33 11.54 16.83
CA VAL A 161 11.04 12.30 15.58
C VAL A 161 10.69 11.35 14.43
N ILE A 162 11.51 10.35 14.17
CA ILE A 162 11.30 9.41 13.06
C ILE A 162 10.05 8.55 13.29
N SER A 163 9.81 8.13 14.53
CA SER A 163 8.61 7.36 14.89
C SER A 163 7.34 8.18 14.75
N CYS A 164 7.37 9.47 15.09
CA CYS A 164 6.22 10.36 14.92
C CYS A 164 5.82 10.47 13.43
N LEU A 165 6.79 10.69 12.53
CA LEU A 165 6.55 10.72 11.09
C LEU A 165 5.99 9.40 10.57
N SER A 166 6.60 8.28 10.97
CA SER A 166 6.20 6.95 10.54
C SER A 166 4.81 6.57 11.06
N SER A 167 4.49 6.93 12.30
CA SER A 167 3.15 6.70 12.90
C SER A 167 2.07 7.51 12.20
N LYS A 168 2.36 8.75 11.80
CA LYS A 168 1.41 9.58 11.03
C LYS A 168 1.15 8.97 9.66
N ILE A 169 2.18 8.50 8.95
CA ILE A 169 2.05 7.79 7.66
C ILE A 169 1.16 6.54 7.83
N SER A 170 1.42 5.74 8.86
CA SER A 170 0.64 4.54 9.15
C SER A 170 -0.83 4.88 9.46
N LEU A 171 -1.07 5.90 10.28
CA LEU A 171 -2.42 6.36 10.61
C LEU A 171 -3.18 6.82 9.36
N ASN A 172 -2.57 7.63 8.50
CA ASN A 172 -3.18 8.07 7.26
C ASN A 172 -3.50 6.87 6.34
N THR A 173 -2.61 5.89 6.28
CA THR A 173 -2.81 4.69 5.46
C THR A 173 -4.00 3.86 5.97
N SER A 174 -4.09 3.60 7.28
CA SER A 174 -5.22 2.86 7.87
C SER A 174 -6.52 3.65 7.78
N THR A 175 -6.47 4.98 7.92
CA THR A 175 -7.63 5.86 7.70
C THR A 175 -8.12 5.73 6.26
N ASN A 176 -7.23 5.77 5.26
CA ASN A 176 -7.61 5.63 3.86
C ASN A 176 -8.25 4.26 3.57
N GLN A 177 -7.75 3.18 4.17
CA GLN A 177 -8.37 1.86 4.05
C GLN A 177 -9.81 1.85 4.59
N THR A 178 -10.03 2.47 5.75
CA THR A 178 -11.37 2.60 6.34
C THR A 178 -12.29 3.45 5.47
N LEU A 179 -11.83 4.59 4.97
CA LEU A 179 -12.60 5.47 4.08
C LEU A 179 -12.99 4.75 2.77
N GLU A 180 -12.07 3.97 2.19
CA GLU A 180 -12.36 3.18 0.99
C GLU A 180 -13.42 2.10 1.27
N GLN A 181 -13.32 1.39 2.39
CA GLN A 181 -14.33 0.41 2.81
C GLN A 181 -15.70 1.06 3.02
N MET A 182 -15.75 2.24 3.66
CA MET A 182 -17.00 2.99 3.85
C MET A 182 -17.61 3.40 2.50
N ALA A 183 -16.81 3.93 1.59
CA ALA A 183 -17.28 4.35 0.27
C ALA A 183 -17.81 3.17 -0.55
N GLN A 184 -17.11 2.03 -0.52
CA GLN A 184 -17.57 0.80 -1.18
C GLN A 184 -18.87 0.27 -0.56
N ALA A 185 -18.99 0.30 0.78
CA ALA A 185 -20.21 -0.14 1.48
C ALA A 185 -21.41 0.74 1.12
N ILE A 186 -21.24 2.07 1.09
CA ILE A 186 -22.28 3.02 0.69
C ILE A 186 -22.70 2.75 -0.76
N PHE A 187 -21.74 2.60 -1.68
CA PHE A 187 -22.04 2.31 -3.09
C PHE A 187 -22.80 0.99 -3.23
N LYS A 188 -22.32 -0.05 -2.56
CA LYS A 188 -22.95 -1.38 -2.59
C LYS A 188 -24.39 -1.34 -2.06
N SER A 189 -24.61 -0.72 -0.91
CA SER A 189 -25.93 -0.60 -0.30
C SER A 189 -26.90 0.17 -1.19
N TRP A 190 -26.47 1.29 -1.79
CA TRP A 190 -27.38 2.17 -2.54
C TRP A 190 -27.67 1.65 -3.97
N PHE A 191 -26.67 1.10 -4.67
CA PHE A 191 -26.70 0.87 -6.11
C PHE A 191 -26.55 -0.60 -6.56
N VAL A 192 -26.27 -1.50 -5.60
CA VAL A 192 -26.13 -2.93 -5.89
C VAL A 192 -27.17 -3.74 -5.11
N ASP A 193 -27.20 -3.59 -3.79
CA ASP A 193 -28.11 -4.30 -2.92
C ASP A 193 -29.48 -3.62 -2.81
N PHE A 194 -29.57 -2.31 -3.14
CA PHE A 194 -30.78 -1.48 -3.05
C PHE A 194 -31.39 -1.45 -1.64
N ASP A 195 -30.57 -1.47 -0.59
CA ASP A 195 -31.03 -1.52 0.79
C ASP A 195 -31.99 -0.39 1.17
N PRO A 196 -31.81 0.88 0.70
CA PRO A 196 -32.78 1.94 0.99
C PRO A 196 -34.18 1.64 0.45
N VAL A 197 -34.27 1.02 -0.74
CA VAL A 197 -35.54 0.63 -1.35
C VAL A 197 -36.16 -0.51 -0.57
N LYS A 198 -35.37 -1.52 -0.20
CA LYS A 198 -35.85 -2.70 0.58
C LYS A 198 -36.34 -2.30 1.97
N ALA A 199 -35.64 -1.39 2.66
CA ALA A 199 -36.09 -0.86 3.94
C ALA A 199 -37.46 -0.18 3.82
N LYS A 200 -37.67 0.67 2.80
CA LYS A 200 -38.94 1.33 2.54
C LYS A 200 -40.05 0.31 2.20
N MET A 201 -39.74 -0.74 1.42
CA MET A 201 -40.68 -1.83 1.14
C MET A 201 -41.18 -2.53 2.41
N ASN A 202 -40.30 -2.61 3.43
CA ASN A 202 -40.63 -3.18 4.73
C ASN A 202 -41.29 -2.19 5.69
N GLY A 203 -41.51 -0.93 5.27
CA GLY A 203 -42.03 0.13 6.13
C GLY A 203 -41.01 0.68 7.13
N GLU A 204 -39.72 0.44 6.89
CA GLU A 204 -38.59 0.86 7.73
C GLU A 204 -37.92 2.09 7.16
N GLN A 205 -37.27 2.88 8.04
CA GLN A 205 -36.40 3.95 7.57
C GLN A 205 -35.03 3.38 7.21
N PRO A 206 -34.44 3.74 6.04
CA PRO A 206 -33.10 3.30 5.69
C PRO A 206 -32.08 3.68 6.76
N GLU A 207 -31.27 2.70 7.20
CA GLU A 207 -30.26 2.90 8.22
C GLU A 207 -29.11 3.82 7.72
N GLY A 208 -28.60 4.68 8.61
CA GLY A 208 -27.48 5.57 8.30
C GLY A 208 -27.78 6.66 7.27
N MET A 209 -29.06 6.91 6.95
CA MET A 209 -29.50 7.85 5.91
C MET A 209 -30.47 8.89 6.49
N ASP A 210 -30.26 10.17 6.17
CA ASP A 210 -31.22 11.21 6.51
C ASP A 210 -32.50 11.10 5.68
N ALA A 211 -33.61 11.67 6.18
CA ALA A 211 -34.91 11.60 5.54
C ALA A 211 -34.93 12.20 4.11
N ALA A 212 -34.16 13.26 3.88
CA ALA A 212 -34.06 13.90 2.55
C ALA A 212 -33.36 12.96 1.55
N THR A 213 -32.29 12.31 1.97
CA THR A 213 -31.61 11.29 1.15
C THR A 213 -32.49 10.07 0.91
N ALA A 214 -33.15 9.57 1.93
CA ALA A 214 -34.07 8.44 1.82
C ALA A 214 -35.22 8.72 0.83
N SER A 215 -35.71 9.96 0.74
CA SER A 215 -36.76 10.35 -0.19
C SER A 215 -36.40 10.22 -1.68
N LEU A 216 -35.10 10.17 -2.01
CA LEU A 216 -34.61 9.99 -3.38
C LEU A 216 -34.78 8.55 -3.90
N PHE A 217 -35.00 7.60 -3.02
CA PHE A 217 -35.15 6.18 -3.37
C PHE A 217 -36.63 5.80 -3.47
N PRO A 218 -37.05 5.00 -4.45
CA PRO A 218 -38.43 4.52 -4.58
C PRO A 218 -38.79 3.51 -3.46
N GLU A 219 -40.04 3.12 -3.43
CA GLU A 219 -40.58 2.19 -2.41
C GLU A 219 -40.80 0.76 -2.95
N LYS A 220 -40.36 0.47 -4.18
CA LYS A 220 -40.51 -0.84 -4.81
C LYS A 220 -39.40 -1.14 -5.80
N LEU A 221 -39.23 -2.44 -6.06
CA LEU A 221 -38.39 -2.97 -7.11
C LEU A 221 -39.26 -3.44 -8.28
N VAL A 222 -38.74 -3.35 -9.50
CA VAL A 222 -39.37 -3.78 -10.75
C VAL A 222 -38.46 -4.72 -11.53
N GLU A 223 -39.03 -5.59 -12.33
CA GLU A 223 -38.28 -6.53 -13.20
C GLU A 223 -37.56 -5.78 -14.32
N SER A 224 -36.32 -6.20 -14.61
CA SER A 224 -35.50 -5.72 -15.72
C SER A 224 -34.66 -6.84 -16.33
N GLU A 225 -33.97 -6.54 -17.44
CA GLU A 225 -32.99 -7.49 -18.01
C GLU A 225 -31.76 -7.78 -17.10
N LEU A 226 -31.51 -6.97 -16.08
CA LEU A 226 -30.46 -7.16 -15.07
C LEU A 226 -31.00 -7.71 -13.73
N GLY A 227 -32.24 -8.20 -13.71
CA GLY A 227 -32.94 -8.61 -12.50
C GLY A 227 -33.80 -7.48 -11.91
N LEU A 228 -34.07 -7.56 -10.60
CA LEU A 228 -34.88 -6.55 -9.91
C LEU A 228 -34.06 -5.26 -9.71
N ILE A 229 -34.62 -4.14 -10.18
CA ILE A 229 -34.04 -2.80 -10.01
C ILE A 229 -35.07 -1.85 -9.37
N PRO A 230 -34.65 -0.73 -8.74
CA PRO A 230 -35.57 0.26 -8.19
C PRO A 230 -36.52 0.83 -9.25
N ASP A 231 -37.78 1.04 -8.88
CA ASP A 231 -38.79 1.63 -9.76
C ASP A 231 -38.35 3.03 -10.24
N GLY A 232 -38.50 3.31 -11.52
CA GLY A 232 -38.07 4.54 -12.14
C GLY A 232 -36.55 4.62 -12.44
N TRP A 233 -35.78 3.56 -12.12
CA TRP A 233 -34.41 3.44 -12.63
C TRP A 233 -34.40 2.69 -13.95
N GLU A 234 -33.37 2.90 -14.77
CA GLU A 234 -33.31 2.36 -16.14
C GLU A 234 -32.10 1.38 -16.27
N VAL A 235 -32.18 0.51 -17.27
CA VAL A 235 -31.01 -0.27 -17.71
C VAL A 235 -30.38 0.46 -18.88
N GLY A 236 -29.13 0.83 -18.73
CA GLY A 236 -28.35 1.50 -19.75
C GLY A 236 -27.02 0.82 -20.01
N THR A 237 -26.08 1.56 -20.56
CA THR A 237 -24.72 1.11 -20.80
C THR A 237 -23.74 1.93 -19.95
N LEU A 238 -22.54 1.40 -19.72
CA LEU A 238 -21.51 2.12 -18.99
C LEU A 238 -21.25 3.50 -19.61
N SER A 239 -21.26 3.59 -20.95
CA SER A 239 -21.08 4.86 -21.67
C SER A 239 -22.24 5.84 -21.56
N SER A 240 -23.39 5.47 -20.98
CA SER A 240 -24.48 6.43 -20.68
C SER A 240 -24.24 7.21 -19.40
N ILE A 241 -23.26 6.77 -18.57
CA ILE A 241 -22.92 7.39 -17.29
C ILE A 241 -21.50 7.96 -17.28
N VAL A 242 -20.55 7.29 -17.96
CA VAL A 242 -19.13 7.65 -17.94
C VAL A 242 -18.54 7.69 -19.34
N ASP A 243 -17.52 8.51 -19.54
CA ASP A 243 -16.69 8.48 -20.73
C ASP A 243 -15.59 7.42 -20.57
N VAL A 244 -15.51 6.51 -21.54
CA VAL A 244 -14.41 5.53 -21.63
C VAL A 244 -13.41 6.02 -22.68
N ILE A 245 -12.25 6.49 -22.23
CA ILE A 245 -11.19 7.02 -23.06
C ILE A 245 -10.08 5.96 -23.18
N MET A 246 -10.10 5.21 -24.30
CA MET A 246 -9.05 4.23 -24.58
C MET A 246 -7.73 4.92 -24.86
N GLY A 247 -6.68 4.54 -24.16
CA GLY A 247 -5.34 5.07 -24.38
C GLY A 247 -4.75 4.68 -25.74
N GLN A 248 -3.83 5.51 -26.20
CA GLN A 248 -3.11 5.33 -27.46
C GLN A 248 -1.64 5.65 -27.26
N SER A 249 -0.76 4.67 -27.47
CA SER A 249 0.68 4.88 -27.32
C SER A 249 1.21 5.95 -28.25
N PRO A 250 1.92 6.95 -27.76
CA PRO A 250 2.72 7.85 -28.59
C PRO A 250 3.81 7.08 -29.36
N LYS A 251 4.48 7.75 -30.30
CA LYS A 251 5.64 7.16 -31.00
C LYS A 251 6.78 6.94 -30.00
N GLY A 252 7.39 5.76 -29.99
CA GLY A 252 8.46 5.39 -29.05
C GLY A 252 9.66 6.33 -29.04
N THR A 253 9.92 7.02 -30.17
CA THR A 253 11.00 8.02 -30.31
C THR A 253 10.75 9.30 -29.51
N THR A 254 9.54 9.50 -28.96
CA THR A 254 9.18 10.68 -28.16
C THR A 254 9.21 10.39 -26.66
N TYR A 255 9.59 9.17 -26.25
CA TYR A 255 9.69 8.81 -24.85
C TYR A 255 11.03 9.24 -24.25
N ASN A 256 10.97 9.67 -23.00
CA ASN A 256 12.15 10.02 -22.21
C ASN A 256 11.94 9.68 -20.72
N ASP A 257 13.02 9.74 -19.95
CA ASP A 257 13.09 9.58 -18.50
C ASP A 257 13.62 10.85 -17.78
N GLN A 258 13.75 11.96 -18.54
CA GLN A 258 14.24 13.24 -18.05
C GLN A 258 13.15 14.16 -17.51
N GLY A 259 11.87 13.79 -17.65
CA GLY A 259 10.76 14.65 -17.24
C GLY A 259 10.24 15.59 -18.33
N ASP A 260 10.71 15.44 -19.59
CA ASP A 260 10.32 16.33 -20.67
C ASP A 260 8.93 15.95 -21.22
N GLY A 261 7.99 16.91 -21.21
CA GLY A 261 6.64 16.76 -21.73
C GLY A 261 5.63 16.20 -20.71
N THR A 262 4.69 15.39 -21.18
CA THR A 262 3.61 14.84 -20.36
C THR A 262 4.00 13.49 -19.76
N PRO A 263 3.78 13.25 -18.45
CA PRO A 263 4.01 11.93 -17.88
C PRO A 263 3.13 10.87 -18.54
N LEU A 264 3.68 9.68 -18.77
CA LEU A 264 3.08 8.60 -19.54
C LEU A 264 2.72 7.43 -18.64
N VAL A 265 1.49 6.96 -18.76
CA VAL A 265 1.01 5.73 -18.09
C VAL A 265 0.66 4.69 -19.17
N ASN A 266 1.41 3.59 -19.20
CA ASN A 266 1.19 2.48 -20.13
C ASN A 266 0.56 1.26 -19.48
N GLY A 267 0.70 1.11 -18.17
CA GLY A 267 0.26 -0.07 -17.42
C GLY A 267 0.61 0.03 -15.94
N PRO A 268 0.64 -1.10 -15.23
CA PRO A 268 0.73 -1.11 -13.77
C PRO A 268 2.13 -0.79 -13.23
N VAL A 269 3.14 -0.63 -14.07
CA VAL A 269 4.49 -0.21 -13.65
C VAL A 269 4.45 1.24 -13.13
N GLU A 270 3.62 2.06 -13.76
CA GLU A 270 3.40 3.45 -13.38
C GLU A 270 2.27 3.61 -12.33
N PHE A 271 1.73 2.51 -11.78
CA PHE A 271 0.71 2.57 -10.74
C PHE A 271 1.36 2.60 -9.36
N GLY A 272 1.17 3.69 -8.63
CA GLY A 272 1.48 3.79 -7.22
C GLY A 272 0.42 3.14 -6.33
N VAL A 273 0.37 3.51 -5.06
CA VAL A 273 -0.60 2.97 -4.10
C VAL A 273 -2.02 3.49 -4.39
N TYR A 274 -2.16 4.76 -4.72
CA TYR A 274 -3.45 5.41 -4.96
C TYR A 274 -3.45 6.21 -6.27
N HIS A 275 -2.35 6.91 -6.57
CA HIS A 275 -2.14 7.71 -7.77
C HIS A 275 -1.08 7.10 -8.67
N PRO A 276 -1.01 7.48 -9.97
CA PRO A 276 0.11 7.12 -10.83
C PRO A 276 1.44 7.70 -10.31
N VAL A 277 2.52 6.99 -10.56
CA VAL A 277 3.90 7.47 -10.31
C VAL A 277 4.59 7.64 -11.66
N ALA A 278 4.94 8.87 -12.00
CA ALA A 278 5.59 9.18 -13.26
C ALA A 278 7.01 8.57 -13.31
N GLN A 279 7.25 7.69 -14.27
CA GLN A 279 8.55 7.06 -14.55
C GLN A 279 9.02 7.34 -15.96
N LYS A 280 8.10 7.67 -16.86
CA LYS A 280 8.37 8.02 -18.25
C LYS A 280 7.51 9.19 -18.68
N TRP A 281 8.03 9.94 -19.63
CA TRP A 281 7.37 11.10 -20.22
C TRP A 281 7.33 10.97 -21.74
N THR A 282 6.48 11.77 -22.38
CA THR A 282 6.44 11.89 -23.82
C THR A 282 6.28 13.34 -24.26
N THR A 283 7.03 13.74 -25.28
CA THR A 283 6.94 15.07 -25.89
C THR A 283 5.83 15.15 -26.96
N ALA A 284 5.16 14.03 -27.27
CA ALA A 284 4.05 13.99 -28.23
C ALA A 284 2.86 13.16 -27.68
N PRO A 285 2.18 13.66 -26.64
CA PRO A 285 1.07 12.97 -26.00
C PRO A 285 -0.13 12.79 -26.96
N THR A 286 -0.94 11.78 -26.75
CA THR A 286 -2.06 11.40 -27.65
C THR A 286 -3.42 11.46 -26.99
N LYS A 287 -3.60 10.76 -25.86
CA LYS A 287 -4.83 10.69 -25.07
C LYS A 287 -4.49 11.00 -23.61
N PHE A 288 -5.39 11.69 -22.94
CA PHE A 288 -5.11 12.23 -21.61
C PHE A 288 -6.12 11.73 -20.57
N SER A 289 -5.62 11.44 -19.36
CA SER A 289 -6.44 11.47 -18.16
C SER A 289 -6.67 12.92 -17.71
N LYS A 290 -7.67 13.09 -16.86
CA LYS A 290 -7.88 14.27 -16.03
C LYS A 290 -7.74 13.89 -14.55
N ASP A 291 -7.64 14.90 -13.70
CA ASP A 291 -7.75 14.70 -12.25
C ASP A 291 -9.04 13.93 -11.89
N LYS A 292 -8.93 12.98 -10.96
CA LYS A 292 -10.00 12.07 -10.48
C LYS A 292 -10.48 11.01 -11.48
N ASP A 293 -9.95 10.94 -12.69
CA ASP A 293 -10.25 9.81 -13.59
C ASP A 293 -9.76 8.49 -12.97
N LEU A 294 -10.50 7.40 -13.20
CA LEU A 294 -9.99 6.07 -12.90
C LEU A 294 -9.19 5.54 -14.09
N ILE A 295 -7.88 5.44 -13.95
CA ILE A 295 -7.00 4.84 -14.97
C ILE A 295 -6.96 3.34 -14.73
N VAL A 296 -7.35 2.56 -15.74
CA VAL A 296 -7.55 1.11 -15.65
C VAL A 296 -6.69 0.38 -16.67
N CYS A 297 -6.00 -0.69 -16.26
CA CYS A 297 -5.32 -1.60 -17.20
C CYS A 297 -6.34 -2.39 -18.00
N VAL A 298 -6.21 -2.34 -19.33
CA VAL A 298 -7.13 -3.01 -20.26
C VAL A 298 -6.50 -4.17 -21.02
N ARG A 299 -5.21 -4.50 -20.74
CA ARG A 299 -4.47 -5.57 -21.43
C ARG A 299 -3.49 -6.29 -20.53
N GLY A 300 -3.32 -7.60 -20.78
CA GLY A 300 -2.35 -8.48 -20.14
C GLY A 300 -2.86 -9.06 -18.82
N SER A 301 -1.97 -9.73 -18.10
CA SER A 301 -2.28 -10.39 -16.81
C SER A 301 -2.74 -9.42 -15.71
N THR A 302 -2.59 -8.13 -15.92
CA THR A 302 -2.96 -7.06 -14.98
C THR A 302 -4.23 -6.32 -15.39
N THR A 303 -4.97 -6.84 -16.37
CA THR A 303 -6.28 -6.29 -16.78
C THR A 303 -7.17 -6.15 -15.54
N GLY A 304 -7.77 -4.98 -15.36
CA GLY A 304 -8.61 -4.65 -14.22
C GLY A 304 -7.88 -3.96 -13.06
N ARG A 305 -6.53 -3.92 -13.01
CA ARG A 305 -5.83 -3.06 -12.04
C ARG A 305 -6.08 -1.60 -12.36
N TYR A 306 -6.19 -0.79 -11.34
CA TYR A 306 -6.52 0.62 -11.48
C TYR A 306 -5.81 1.51 -10.48
N VAL A 307 -5.74 2.81 -10.79
CA VAL A 307 -5.36 3.92 -9.90
C VAL A 307 -6.24 5.12 -10.20
N VAL A 308 -6.35 6.04 -9.25
CA VAL A 308 -7.05 7.32 -9.43
C VAL A 308 -6.04 8.36 -9.92
N SER A 309 -6.36 9.05 -11.00
CA SER A 309 -5.52 10.13 -11.53
C SER A 309 -5.55 11.35 -10.62
N ASP A 310 -4.39 11.95 -10.36
CA ASP A 310 -4.21 13.21 -9.63
C ASP A 310 -3.79 14.37 -10.57
N GLY A 311 -4.01 14.19 -11.86
CA GLY A 311 -3.67 15.18 -12.87
C GLY A 311 -3.74 14.66 -14.31
N GLU A 312 -3.02 15.34 -15.19
CA GLU A 312 -2.97 15.00 -16.59
C GLU A 312 -1.83 14.04 -16.91
N TYR A 313 -2.17 12.84 -17.39
CA TYR A 313 -1.24 11.82 -17.87
C TYR A 313 -1.54 11.44 -19.31
N CYS A 314 -0.51 11.20 -20.11
CA CYS A 314 -0.69 10.57 -21.40
C CYS A 314 -1.01 9.08 -21.23
N LEU A 315 -2.11 8.62 -21.79
CA LEU A 315 -2.58 7.24 -21.68
C LEU A 315 -2.05 6.39 -22.83
N GLY A 316 -1.19 5.44 -22.54
CA GLY A 316 -0.72 4.44 -23.48
C GLY A 316 -1.78 3.37 -23.78
N ARG A 317 -1.53 2.53 -24.79
CA ARG A 317 -2.49 1.52 -25.29
C ARG A 317 -2.84 0.40 -24.28
N GLY A 318 -2.11 0.30 -23.16
CA GLY A 318 -2.34 -0.69 -22.10
C GLY A 318 -3.39 -0.28 -21.08
N VAL A 319 -3.82 0.97 -21.12
CA VAL A 319 -4.75 1.55 -20.15
C VAL A 319 -5.91 2.28 -20.84
N CYS A 320 -6.97 2.52 -20.07
CA CYS A 320 -8.04 3.47 -20.41
C CYS A 320 -8.33 4.35 -19.20
N SER A 321 -9.03 5.46 -19.43
CA SER A 321 -9.60 6.31 -18.39
C SER A 321 -11.12 6.13 -18.36
N ILE A 322 -11.67 5.98 -17.16
CA ILE A 322 -13.09 6.04 -16.85
C ILE A 322 -13.33 7.40 -16.22
N ARG A 323 -14.14 8.23 -16.87
CA ARG A 323 -14.33 9.64 -16.51
C ARG A 323 -15.79 9.99 -16.33
N SER A 324 -16.06 10.80 -15.31
CA SER A 324 -17.25 11.62 -15.21
C SER A 324 -16.83 12.99 -14.67
N ASP A 325 -17.08 14.05 -15.45
CA ASP A 325 -16.67 15.41 -15.04
C ASP A 325 -17.52 15.90 -13.83
N ASP A 326 -18.80 15.47 -13.74
CA ASP A 326 -19.72 15.90 -12.68
C ASP A 326 -19.73 14.99 -11.46
N SER A 327 -19.40 13.69 -11.63
CA SER A 327 -19.55 12.66 -10.57
C SER A 327 -18.43 11.62 -10.63
N PRO A 328 -17.17 12.04 -10.45
CA PRO A 328 -16.01 11.16 -10.57
C PRO A 328 -15.99 10.04 -9.52
N ALA A 329 -16.43 10.28 -8.28
CA ALA A 329 -16.49 9.23 -7.28
C ALA A 329 -17.52 8.17 -7.67
N TYR A 330 -18.72 8.57 -8.12
CA TYR A 330 -19.72 7.63 -8.60
C TYR A 330 -19.19 6.79 -9.78
N ALA A 331 -18.56 7.41 -10.77
CA ALA A 331 -17.95 6.72 -11.90
C ALA A 331 -16.93 5.66 -11.47
N ASN A 332 -16.07 6.01 -10.53
CA ASN A 332 -15.03 5.14 -9.99
C ASN A 332 -15.63 3.94 -9.28
N TYR A 333 -16.59 4.15 -8.38
CA TYR A 333 -17.23 3.05 -7.63
C TYR A 333 -18.17 2.21 -8.50
N LEU A 334 -18.82 2.80 -9.48
CA LEU A 334 -19.58 2.05 -10.50
C LEU A 334 -18.66 1.06 -11.22
N PHE A 335 -17.52 1.52 -11.74
CA PHE A 335 -16.59 0.65 -12.44
C PHE A 335 -16.02 -0.44 -11.51
N LYS A 336 -15.59 -0.05 -10.30
CA LYS A 336 -15.06 -0.98 -9.29
C LYS A 336 -16.07 -2.09 -8.93
N SER A 337 -17.35 -1.74 -8.78
CA SER A 337 -18.41 -2.69 -8.44
C SER A 337 -18.69 -3.71 -9.56
N GLN A 338 -18.44 -3.33 -10.81
CA GLN A 338 -18.66 -4.18 -11.98
C GLN A 338 -17.41 -4.96 -12.42
N LEU A 339 -16.28 -4.76 -11.73
CA LEU A 339 -14.98 -5.30 -12.13
C LEU A 339 -14.99 -6.82 -12.35
N ASN A 340 -15.57 -7.59 -11.43
CA ASN A 340 -15.64 -9.05 -11.54
C ASN A 340 -16.45 -9.48 -12.77
N SER A 341 -17.57 -8.83 -13.05
CA SER A 341 -18.42 -9.10 -14.22
C SER A 341 -17.71 -8.71 -15.52
N LEU A 342 -16.98 -7.60 -15.52
CA LEU A 342 -16.17 -7.16 -16.65
C LEU A 342 -15.01 -8.12 -16.94
N LEU A 343 -14.35 -8.67 -15.91
CA LEU A 343 -13.25 -9.63 -16.07
C LEU A 343 -13.69 -10.92 -16.78
N ILE A 344 -14.94 -11.35 -16.59
CA ILE A 344 -15.50 -12.50 -17.32
C ILE A 344 -15.60 -12.21 -18.83
N LEU A 345 -15.75 -10.94 -19.23
CA LEU A 345 -15.86 -10.53 -20.63
C LEU A 345 -14.51 -10.27 -21.30
N THR A 346 -13.38 -10.58 -20.65
CA THR A 346 -12.07 -10.46 -21.27
C THR A 346 -11.93 -11.42 -22.45
N THR A 347 -11.29 -10.95 -23.53
CA THR A 347 -10.95 -11.76 -24.69
C THR A 347 -9.46 -12.13 -24.66
N GLY A 348 -9.10 -13.33 -25.12
CA GLY A 348 -7.72 -13.83 -25.16
C GLY A 348 -7.34 -14.66 -23.93
N SER A 349 -7.08 -15.96 -24.13
CA SER A 349 -6.76 -16.89 -23.04
C SER A 349 -5.39 -16.62 -22.41
N THR A 350 -4.41 -16.16 -23.22
CA THR A 350 -3.03 -15.90 -22.76
C THR A 350 -2.83 -14.42 -22.35
N PHE A 351 -3.52 -13.51 -23.00
CA PHE A 351 -3.46 -12.07 -22.76
C PHE A 351 -4.86 -11.49 -22.66
N PRO A 352 -5.50 -11.55 -21.47
CA PRO A 352 -6.82 -10.97 -21.26
C PRO A 352 -6.86 -9.50 -21.71
N SER A 353 -7.90 -9.10 -22.38
CA SER A 353 -8.05 -7.69 -22.80
C SER A 353 -9.50 -7.28 -22.94
N TRP A 354 -9.77 -5.99 -22.74
CA TRP A 354 -11.04 -5.34 -23.09
C TRP A 354 -10.86 -4.44 -24.29
N SER A 355 -11.86 -4.48 -25.18
CA SER A 355 -11.99 -3.48 -26.25
C SER A 355 -12.80 -2.28 -25.75
N GLY A 356 -12.64 -1.13 -26.42
CA GLY A 356 -13.47 0.06 -26.12
C GLY A 356 -14.98 -0.24 -26.21
N PRO A 357 -15.46 -0.90 -27.28
CA PRO A 357 -16.86 -1.32 -27.37
C PRO A 357 -17.31 -2.26 -26.23
N THR A 358 -16.47 -3.18 -25.80
CA THR A 358 -16.79 -4.09 -24.67
C THR A 358 -17.09 -3.29 -23.39
N LEU A 359 -16.25 -2.32 -23.05
CA LEU A 359 -16.48 -1.47 -21.87
C LEU A 359 -17.67 -0.54 -22.07
N LYS A 360 -17.74 0.16 -23.20
CA LYS A 360 -18.80 1.15 -23.46
C LYS A 360 -20.20 0.56 -23.46
N ASN A 361 -20.36 -0.65 -24.03
CA ASN A 361 -21.67 -1.31 -24.16
C ASN A 361 -22.00 -2.22 -22.96
N PHE A 362 -21.16 -2.25 -21.92
CA PHE A 362 -21.44 -3.03 -20.73
C PHE A 362 -22.71 -2.50 -20.06
N LYS A 363 -23.66 -3.42 -19.80
CA LYS A 363 -24.96 -3.07 -19.23
C LYS A 363 -24.84 -2.76 -17.75
N VAL A 364 -25.43 -1.67 -17.31
CA VAL A 364 -25.48 -1.21 -15.93
C VAL A 364 -26.86 -0.64 -15.59
N VAL A 365 -27.18 -0.63 -14.31
CA VAL A 365 -28.35 0.10 -13.80
C VAL A 365 -28.01 1.59 -13.75
N VAL A 366 -28.89 2.42 -14.31
CA VAL A 366 -28.77 3.87 -14.36
C VAL A 366 -29.74 4.50 -13.38
N PRO A 367 -29.28 5.00 -12.23
CA PRO A 367 -30.14 5.70 -11.28
C PRO A 367 -30.45 7.12 -11.76
N PRO A 368 -31.50 7.77 -11.22
CA PRO A 368 -31.75 9.18 -11.42
C PRO A 368 -30.54 10.04 -11.02
N LYS A 369 -30.35 11.15 -11.71
CA LYS A 369 -29.21 12.06 -11.50
C LYS A 369 -29.11 12.55 -10.04
N SER A 370 -30.23 12.77 -9.37
CA SER A 370 -30.29 13.18 -7.97
C SER A 370 -29.64 12.17 -7.00
N ASN A 371 -29.77 10.86 -7.29
CA ASN A 371 -29.12 9.81 -6.48
C ASN A 371 -27.60 9.82 -6.69
N ILE A 372 -27.15 10.03 -7.94
CA ILE A 372 -25.72 10.14 -8.29
C ILE A 372 -25.11 11.36 -7.60
N GLU A 373 -25.76 12.53 -7.73
CA GLU A 373 -25.30 13.78 -7.12
C GLU A 373 -25.23 13.70 -5.57
N LYS A 374 -26.22 13.04 -4.97
CA LYS A 374 -26.22 12.84 -3.52
C LYS A 374 -25.08 11.91 -3.07
N PHE A 375 -24.85 10.81 -3.80
CA PHE A 375 -23.71 9.94 -3.56
C PHE A 375 -22.39 10.69 -3.70
N GLU A 376 -22.22 11.45 -4.80
CA GLU A 376 -21.01 12.25 -5.03
C GLU A 376 -20.77 13.25 -3.90
N SER A 377 -21.83 13.90 -3.38
CA SER A 377 -21.71 14.85 -2.27
C SER A 377 -21.23 14.22 -0.96
N VAL A 378 -21.50 12.92 -0.76
CA VAL A 378 -21.07 12.17 0.43
C VAL A 378 -19.70 11.54 0.20
N VAL A 379 -19.59 10.70 -0.82
CA VAL A 379 -18.41 9.88 -1.08
C VAL A 379 -17.28 10.68 -1.72
N GLY A 380 -17.57 11.72 -2.48
CA GLY A 380 -16.56 12.64 -3.02
C GLY A 380 -15.71 13.30 -1.92
N ASN A 381 -16.32 13.59 -0.77
CA ASN A 381 -15.57 14.09 0.39
C ASN A 381 -14.62 13.05 0.97
N LEU A 382 -15.04 11.76 1.04
CA LEU A 382 -14.18 10.66 1.47
C LEU A 382 -13.00 10.48 0.52
N CYS A 383 -13.27 10.51 -0.80
CA CYS A 383 -12.23 10.45 -1.84
C CYS A 383 -11.23 11.61 -1.73
N SER A 384 -11.73 12.83 -1.48
CA SER A 384 -10.87 14.01 -1.30
C SER A 384 -9.96 13.87 -0.07
N LEU A 385 -10.48 13.34 1.04
CA LEU A 385 -9.69 13.08 2.24
C LEU A 385 -8.64 12.00 1.99
N MET A 386 -8.99 10.92 1.27
CA MET A 386 -8.01 9.88 0.88
C MET A 386 -6.87 10.45 0.02
N ALA A 387 -7.18 11.32 -0.93
CA ALA A 387 -6.18 11.98 -1.76
C ALA A 387 -5.27 12.91 -0.92
N GLN A 388 -5.84 13.68 0.00
CA GLN A 388 -5.07 14.54 0.92
C GLN A 388 -4.12 13.71 1.81
N ASN A 389 -4.61 12.63 2.44
CA ASN A 389 -3.79 11.74 3.24
C ASN A 389 -2.67 11.10 2.43
N THR A 390 -2.92 10.77 1.17
CA THR A 390 -1.90 10.20 0.27
C THR A 390 -0.80 11.22 -0.03
N SER A 391 -1.15 12.44 -0.38
CA SER A 391 -0.18 13.53 -0.63
C SER A 391 0.60 13.91 0.63
N GLU A 392 -0.07 13.91 1.82
CA GLU A 392 0.62 14.10 3.09
C GLU A 392 1.62 12.98 3.35
N ASN A 393 1.26 11.72 3.10
CA ASN A 393 2.16 10.57 3.26
C ASN A 393 3.40 10.65 2.36
N GLU A 394 3.26 11.12 1.13
CA GLU A 394 4.40 11.36 0.22
C GLU A 394 5.34 12.41 0.81
N SER A 395 4.78 13.54 1.27
CA SER A 395 5.54 14.62 1.88
C SER A 395 6.25 14.18 3.17
N LEU A 396 5.56 13.44 4.04
CA LEU A 396 6.11 12.89 5.28
C LEU A 396 7.22 11.87 5.00
N SER A 397 7.06 11.03 3.97
CA SER A 397 8.06 10.04 3.57
C SER A 397 9.33 10.73 3.06
N LEU A 398 9.21 11.73 2.18
CA LEU A 398 10.34 12.53 1.70
C LEU A 398 11.05 13.25 2.86
N LEU A 399 10.28 13.83 3.80
CA LEU A 399 10.82 14.50 4.97
C LEU A 399 11.59 13.50 5.86
N ARG A 400 11.00 12.36 6.20
CA ARG A 400 11.64 11.30 6.99
C ARG A 400 12.94 10.84 6.34
N ASP A 401 12.90 10.53 5.04
CA ASP A 401 14.04 9.97 4.30
C ASP A 401 15.17 11.01 4.12
N SER A 402 14.84 12.30 4.09
CA SER A 402 15.82 13.40 4.06
C SER A 402 16.40 13.73 5.45
N LEU A 403 15.58 13.62 6.50
CA LEU A 403 16.01 13.94 7.88
C LEU A 403 16.85 12.82 8.49
N LEU A 404 16.50 11.55 8.24
CA LEU A 404 17.16 10.42 8.89
C LEU A 404 18.68 10.42 8.73
N PRO A 405 19.28 10.56 7.54
CA PRO A 405 20.73 10.62 7.41
C PRO A 405 21.37 11.81 8.18
N LYS A 406 20.73 12.97 8.16
CA LYS A 406 21.21 14.17 8.82
C LYS A 406 21.15 14.11 10.34
N LEU A 407 20.10 13.48 10.88
CA LEU A 407 19.97 13.22 12.31
C LEU A 407 21.00 12.18 12.79
N LEU A 408 21.23 11.13 11.99
CA LEU A 408 22.20 10.09 12.32
C LEU A 408 23.67 10.55 12.19
N SER A 409 23.95 11.50 11.31
CA SER A 409 25.30 12.08 11.13
C SER A 409 25.61 13.20 12.14
N GLY A 410 24.60 13.72 12.85
CA GLY A 410 24.75 14.91 13.71
C GLY A 410 24.90 16.22 12.95
N GLU A 411 24.58 16.24 11.63
CA GLU A 411 24.57 17.48 10.81
C GLU A 411 23.51 18.47 11.29
N ILE A 412 22.39 17.95 11.83
CA ILE A 412 21.38 18.79 12.45
C ILE A 412 21.71 18.94 13.93
N GLU A 413 22.03 20.16 14.37
CA GLU A 413 22.17 20.48 15.78
C GLU A 413 20.81 20.39 16.47
N LEU A 414 20.72 19.49 17.45
CA LEU A 414 19.53 19.30 18.24
C LEU A 414 19.55 20.21 19.46
N GLU A 415 18.65 21.19 19.50
CA GLU A 415 18.35 21.91 20.74
C GLU A 415 17.42 21.05 21.60
N VAL A 416 17.98 20.10 22.32
CA VAL A 416 17.24 19.33 23.32
C VAL A 416 17.09 20.21 24.56
N LYS A 417 15.87 20.70 24.81
CA LYS A 417 15.51 21.45 26.02
C LYS A 417 15.43 20.58 27.24
#